data_c95beac01a092e9f3400d1b6f7a6bf3d
#
_entry.id   c95beac01a092e9f3400d1b6f7a6bf3d
#
_cell.length_a   1.000
_cell.length_b   1.000
_cell.length_c   1.000
_cell.angle_alpha   90.00
_cell.angle_beta   90.00
_cell.angle_gamma   90.00
#
_symmetry.space_group_name_H-M   'P 1'
#
loop_
_entity.id
_entity.type
_entity.pdbx_description
1 polymer ?
#
loop_
_entity_poly.entity_id
_entity_poly.type
_entity_poly.pdbx_seq_one_letter_code
_entity_poly.pdbx_strand_id
1 'polypeptide(L)'
;MFGRVVSGLVLVVGLVVAPPALADSGPPTAKFPPGFLWGVSTSGFQSEGHFPDSNWTRYADRKAPGVTDPYGDSVDFLHRYPSDLKLAKGLGVNVFRTSVEWARVEPRRGHRDPKALAYYDDLVRRIKANGMRPMLTLDHWVYPGWVADQGAWDNPRTRDDWLRNARYVVDRYKGQGVIWITFNEASAYIYKELTTRPMDLGQMLKMRDALIKTHRAAYDMIHKVDPGALVSSNVAYGTALNGIFDAAMFNDVTDKLDFIGIDYYYGANLQNLTAVHSLTGEFWKIDPEPEGLYYVLKNYQRRLPHLPVYVVESGMPTDDGKPRPDGYTRTDHLRDHIYWIQRAMADGVKMMGYNYWSLTDNYEWGSYRPRFGLYTVDALTDPTLARRPTDAVPAYRSIIAHRGVPSGYVPVRAPGWCSIEDPVATCLGTTPT
;
A
#
# COMPACT_ATOMS: atom_id res chain seq x y z
N MET A 1 41.45 -52.82 73.19
CA MET A 1 40.42 -51.87 73.58
C MET A 1 40.14 -50.98 72.37
N PHE A 2 39.02 -51.16 71.77
CA PHE A 2 38.68 -50.56 70.52
C PHE A 2 37.87 -49.24 70.72
N GLY A 3 38.42 -48.14 70.23
CA GLY A 3 37.67 -46.87 70.11
C GLY A 3 37.11 -46.69 68.70
N ARG A 4 35.81 -46.57 68.61
CA ARG A 4 35.09 -46.27 67.34
C ARG A 4 35.10 -44.80 67.08
N VAL A 5 35.66 -44.39 65.95
CA VAL A 5 35.53 -43.05 65.40
C VAL A 5 34.27 -43.05 64.50
N VAL A 6 33.30 -42.19 64.82
CA VAL A 6 32.13 -41.93 64.02
C VAL A 6 32.39 -40.68 63.20
N SER A 7 32.59 -40.85 61.87
CA SER A 7 32.69 -39.74 60.92
C SER A 7 31.26 -39.27 60.54
N GLY A 8 30.94 -38.06 60.98
CA GLY A 8 29.69 -37.39 60.53
C GLY A 8 29.88 -36.76 59.15
N LEU A 9 29.07 -37.19 58.17
CA LEU A 9 29.01 -36.63 56.84
C LEU A 9 28.05 -35.44 56.88
N VAL A 10 28.54 -34.22 56.73
CA VAL A 10 27.71 -33.01 56.61
C VAL A 10 27.35 -32.85 55.11
N LEU A 11 26.10 -33.08 54.77
CA LEU A 11 25.55 -32.82 53.44
C LEU A 11 25.20 -31.33 53.33
N VAL A 12 26.03 -30.55 52.61
CA VAL A 12 25.71 -29.17 52.23
C VAL A 12 24.84 -29.21 50.99
N VAL A 13 23.52 -29.02 51.16
CA VAL A 13 22.59 -28.82 50.06
C VAL A 13 22.73 -27.37 49.62
N GLY A 14 23.51 -27.15 48.57
CA GLY A 14 23.54 -25.85 47.87
C GLY A 14 22.25 -25.60 47.11
N LEU A 15 21.42 -24.70 47.64
CA LEU A 15 20.33 -24.13 46.84
C LEU A 15 20.95 -23.32 45.68
N VAL A 16 20.94 -23.88 44.49
CA VAL A 16 21.16 -23.11 43.26
C VAL A 16 19.88 -22.30 43.01
N VAL A 17 19.87 -21.05 43.47
CA VAL A 17 18.85 -20.07 43.04
C VAL A 17 19.18 -19.72 41.61
N ALA A 18 18.43 -20.24 40.65
CA ALA A 18 18.50 -19.79 39.29
C ALA A 18 18.19 -18.28 39.27
N PRO A 19 18.98 -17.44 38.60
CA PRO A 19 18.63 -16.05 38.45
C PRO A 19 17.26 -15.96 37.73
N PRO A 20 16.37 -15.02 38.14
CA PRO A 20 15.14 -14.80 37.41
C PRO A 20 15.52 -14.54 35.97
N ALA A 21 14.93 -15.30 35.02
CA ALA A 21 15.02 -15.01 33.63
C ALA A 21 14.49 -13.57 33.47
N LEU A 22 15.42 -12.65 33.18
CA LEU A 22 15.03 -11.31 32.72
C LEU A 22 14.18 -11.57 31.50
N ALA A 23 12.87 -11.39 31.65
CA ALA A 23 11.95 -11.29 30.51
C ALA A 23 12.54 -10.15 29.69
N ASP A 24 13.08 -10.52 28.53
CA ASP A 24 13.57 -9.56 27.53
C ASP A 24 12.34 -8.80 27.06
N SER A 25 11.95 -7.75 27.80
CA SER A 25 10.89 -6.85 27.41
C SER A 25 11.50 -6.00 26.32
N GLY A 26 11.33 -6.45 25.08
CA GLY A 26 11.65 -5.64 23.92
C GLY A 26 11.07 -4.22 24.07
N PRO A 27 11.52 -3.27 23.26
CA PRO A 27 11.09 -1.89 23.39
C PRO A 27 9.56 -1.76 23.33
N PRO A 28 8.95 -0.79 24.05
CA PRO A 28 7.50 -0.71 24.18
C PRO A 28 6.82 -0.54 22.83
N THR A 29 5.74 -1.32 22.62
CA THR A 29 4.86 -1.23 21.44
C THR A 29 3.45 -0.85 21.88
N ALA A 30 2.75 -0.04 21.07
CA ALA A 30 1.35 0.31 21.31
C ALA A 30 0.41 -0.65 20.60
N LYS A 31 -0.64 -1.12 21.29
CA LYS A 31 -1.73 -1.83 20.60
C LYS A 31 -2.53 -0.86 19.73
N PHE A 32 -2.95 -1.32 18.57
CA PHE A 32 -3.85 -0.51 17.74
C PHE A 32 -5.17 -0.24 18.44
N PRO A 33 -5.71 0.98 18.33
CA PRO A 33 -6.98 1.33 19.00
C PRO A 33 -8.15 0.53 18.42
N PRO A 34 -9.31 0.38 19.14
CA PRO A 34 -10.50 -0.32 18.65
C PRO A 34 -11.00 0.45 17.45
N GLY A 35 -10.91 1.25 16.81
CA GLY A 35 -11.40 1.93 15.60
C GLY A 35 -10.37 2.00 14.49
N PHE A 36 -9.24 1.31 14.65
CA PHE A 36 -8.19 1.31 13.64
C PHE A 36 -8.70 0.73 12.32
N LEU A 37 -8.33 1.35 11.22
CA LEU A 37 -8.76 0.98 9.88
C LEU A 37 -7.80 -0.07 9.30
N TRP A 38 -8.26 -1.31 9.32
CA TRP A 38 -7.57 -2.44 8.70
C TRP A 38 -8.12 -2.68 7.31
N GLY A 39 -7.27 -2.72 6.30
CA GLY A 39 -7.75 -2.86 4.93
C GLY A 39 -6.90 -3.75 4.03
N VAL A 40 -7.46 -3.98 2.86
CA VAL A 40 -6.75 -4.52 1.69
C VAL A 40 -6.97 -3.59 0.51
N SER A 41 -5.99 -3.55 -0.37
CA SER A 41 -6.00 -2.72 -1.57
C SER A 41 -6.07 -3.56 -2.84
N THR A 42 -6.71 -2.99 -3.86
CA THR A 42 -6.64 -3.38 -5.27
C THR A 42 -6.65 -2.11 -6.13
N SER A 43 -6.42 -2.24 -7.43
CA SER A 43 -6.77 -1.20 -8.41
C SER A 43 -7.56 -1.78 -9.57
N GLY A 44 -8.37 -0.95 -10.21
CA GLY A 44 -9.27 -1.41 -11.28
C GLY A 44 -8.49 -1.98 -12.46
N PHE A 45 -7.62 -1.19 -13.08
CA PHE A 45 -6.85 -1.67 -14.23
C PHE A 45 -6.10 -2.96 -13.91
N GLN A 46 -5.41 -3.00 -12.79
CA GLN A 46 -4.57 -4.16 -12.47
C GLN A 46 -5.36 -5.44 -12.20
N SER A 47 -6.63 -5.35 -11.78
CA SER A 47 -7.38 -6.51 -11.29
C SER A 47 -8.66 -6.84 -12.08
N GLU A 48 -9.35 -5.85 -12.67
CA GLU A 48 -10.69 -6.03 -13.22
C GLU A 48 -10.73 -6.93 -14.47
N GLY A 49 -9.74 -6.79 -15.37
CA GLY A 49 -9.78 -7.42 -16.68
C GLY A 49 -10.79 -6.80 -17.65
N HIS A 50 -10.86 -7.27 -18.89
CA HIS A 50 -11.78 -6.77 -19.92
C HIS A 50 -11.82 -5.23 -19.98
N PHE A 51 -10.66 -4.61 -19.94
CA PHE A 51 -10.56 -3.18 -19.74
C PHE A 51 -10.78 -2.41 -21.06
N PRO A 52 -11.53 -1.28 -21.03
CA PRO A 52 -11.74 -0.47 -22.23
C PRO A 52 -10.45 0.24 -22.67
N ASP A 53 -10.50 0.86 -23.87
CA ASP A 53 -9.38 1.63 -24.41
C ASP A 53 -8.88 2.70 -23.44
N SER A 54 -7.60 2.61 -23.09
CA SER A 54 -6.92 3.47 -22.14
C SER A 54 -5.42 3.61 -22.48
N ASN A 55 -4.73 4.55 -21.83
CA ASN A 55 -3.28 4.66 -21.98
C ASN A 55 -2.58 3.32 -21.69
N TRP A 56 -3.01 2.59 -20.66
CA TRP A 56 -2.37 1.34 -20.24
C TRP A 56 -2.76 0.12 -21.08
N THR A 57 -4.00 0.00 -21.57
CA THR A 57 -4.34 -1.06 -22.55
C THR A 57 -3.53 -0.88 -23.84
N ARG A 58 -3.44 0.36 -24.32
CA ARG A 58 -2.61 0.69 -25.50
C ARG A 58 -1.12 0.40 -25.27
N TYR A 59 -0.61 0.59 -24.05
CA TYR A 59 0.76 0.22 -23.68
C TYR A 59 0.96 -1.30 -23.71
N ALA A 60 0.07 -2.06 -23.09
CA ALA A 60 0.11 -3.52 -23.06
C ALA A 60 0.00 -4.11 -24.49
N ASP A 61 -0.94 -3.62 -25.30
CA ASP A 61 -1.18 -4.12 -26.66
C ASP A 61 -0.01 -3.86 -27.61
N ARG A 62 0.72 -2.77 -27.43
CA ARG A 62 1.91 -2.46 -28.23
C ARG A 62 3.11 -3.35 -27.88
N LYS A 63 3.01 -4.19 -26.86
CA LYS A 63 4.14 -4.97 -26.32
C LYS A 63 5.37 -4.09 -26.07
N ALA A 64 5.13 -2.93 -25.48
CA ALA A 64 6.17 -1.94 -25.19
C ALA A 64 7.26 -2.55 -24.26
N PRO A 65 8.46 -1.96 -24.21
CA PRO A 65 9.49 -2.41 -23.26
C PRO A 65 8.94 -2.47 -21.84
N GLY A 66 9.12 -3.61 -21.13
CA GLY A 66 8.54 -3.85 -19.81
C GLY A 66 7.23 -4.64 -19.82
N VAL A 67 6.57 -4.81 -20.97
CA VAL A 67 5.43 -5.72 -21.11
C VAL A 67 5.96 -7.12 -21.43
N THR A 68 5.84 -8.02 -20.47
CA THR A 68 6.26 -9.44 -20.62
C THR A 68 5.08 -10.37 -20.81
N ASP A 69 3.90 -9.97 -20.32
CA ASP A 69 2.70 -10.81 -20.33
C ASP A 69 1.52 -10.06 -20.97
N PRO A 70 0.61 -10.75 -21.66
CA PRO A 70 -0.61 -10.14 -22.16
C PRO A 70 -1.50 -9.72 -21.00
N TYR A 71 -2.18 -8.57 -21.12
CA TYR A 71 -3.12 -8.11 -20.10
C TYR A 71 -4.30 -9.07 -19.89
N GLY A 72 -4.97 -9.49 -20.98
CA GLY A 72 -6.08 -10.43 -20.96
C GLY A 72 -7.22 -10.01 -20.02
N ASP A 73 -7.72 -10.98 -19.28
CA ASP A 73 -8.78 -10.78 -18.30
C ASP A 73 -8.24 -10.41 -16.91
N SER A 74 -6.94 -10.15 -16.81
CA SER A 74 -6.26 -9.96 -15.53
C SER A 74 -6.61 -11.10 -14.56
N VAL A 75 -7.05 -10.76 -13.34
CA VAL A 75 -7.56 -11.73 -12.38
C VAL A 75 -9.09 -11.76 -12.34
N ASP A 76 -9.74 -11.14 -13.34
CA ASP A 76 -11.18 -11.12 -13.56
C ASP A 76 -11.97 -10.60 -12.33
N PHE A 77 -11.45 -9.59 -11.66
CA PHE A 77 -12.13 -8.98 -10.53
C PHE A 77 -13.50 -8.41 -10.94
N LEU A 78 -13.65 -7.95 -12.18
CA LEU A 78 -14.91 -7.43 -12.72
C LEU A 78 -16.09 -8.39 -12.51
N HIS A 79 -15.87 -9.69 -12.56
CA HIS A 79 -16.91 -10.71 -12.38
C HIS A 79 -16.81 -11.41 -11.01
N ARG A 80 -15.60 -11.45 -10.42
CA ARG A 80 -15.30 -12.21 -9.19
C ARG A 80 -15.35 -11.38 -7.91
N TYR A 81 -15.53 -10.05 -7.99
CA TYR A 81 -15.58 -9.18 -6.81
C TYR A 81 -16.55 -9.67 -5.71
N PRO A 82 -17.70 -10.34 -6.00
CA PRO A 82 -18.56 -10.81 -4.92
C PRO A 82 -17.92 -11.90 -4.05
N SER A 83 -17.09 -12.76 -4.64
CA SER A 83 -16.31 -13.78 -3.91
C SER A 83 -15.08 -13.16 -3.26
N ASP A 84 -14.38 -12.28 -3.96
CA ASP A 84 -13.17 -11.63 -3.47
C ASP A 84 -13.45 -10.74 -2.24
N LEU A 85 -14.60 -10.04 -2.22
CA LEU A 85 -15.05 -9.30 -1.05
C LEU A 85 -15.36 -10.20 0.16
N LYS A 86 -15.80 -11.46 -0.07
CA LYS A 86 -15.94 -12.45 1.02
C LYS A 86 -14.59 -12.89 1.57
N LEU A 87 -13.57 -13.02 0.70
CA LEU A 87 -12.21 -13.29 1.15
C LEU A 87 -11.69 -12.13 2.02
N ALA A 88 -11.88 -10.89 1.57
CA ALA A 88 -11.52 -9.71 2.35
C ALA A 88 -12.24 -9.68 3.72
N LYS A 89 -13.57 -9.91 3.74
CA LYS A 89 -14.31 -10.04 5.00
C LYS A 89 -13.75 -11.14 5.90
N GLY A 90 -13.36 -12.28 5.32
CA GLY A 90 -12.77 -13.41 6.03
C GLY A 90 -11.42 -13.08 6.70
N LEU A 91 -10.71 -12.05 6.25
CA LEU A 91 -9.51 -11.53 6.91
C LEU A 91 -9.83 -10.73 8.18
N GLY A 92 -11.06 -10.22 8.31
CA GLY A 92 -11.47 -9.33 9.39
C GLY A 92 -11.22 -7.85 9.11
N VAL A 93 -10.88 -7.47 7.86
CA VAL A 93 -10.66 -6.08 7.48
C VAL A 93 -11.96 -5.28 7.50
N ASN A 94 -11.86 -3.98 7.78
CA ASN A 94 -12.96 -3.03 7.83
C ASN A 94 -12.84 -1.91 6.77
N VAL A 95 -11.83 -1.98 5.90
CA VAL A 95 -11.66 -1.12 4.73
C VAL A 95 -11.35 -1.97 3.50
N PHE A 96 -11.95 -1.62 2.37
CA PHE A 96 -11.61 -2.16 1.06
C PHE A 96 -11.27 -1.02 0.11
N ARG A 97 -10.03 -0.99 -0.39
CA ARG A 97 -9.60 0.01 -1.34
C ARG A 97 -9.60 -0.54 -2.75
N THR A 98 -10.15 0.25 -3.68
CA THR A 98 -10.06 0.05 -5.13
C THR A 98 -10.15 1.39 -5.85
N SER A 99 -9.97 1.40 -7.17
CA SER A 99 -10.19 2.59 -7.99
C SER A 99 -11.53 2.55 -8.74
N VAL A 100 -12.05 3.73 -9.05
CA VAL A 100 -13.18 3.89 -9.98
C VAL A 100 -12.61 4.39 -11.30
N GLU A 101 -12.49 3.50 -12.25
CA GLU A 101 -11.73 3.75 -13.47
C GLU A 101 -12.44 4.71 -14.42
N TRP A 102 -11.82 5.86 -14.67
CA TRP A 102 -12.34 6.86 -15.58
C TRP A 102 -12.58 6.29 -16.99
N ALA A 103 -11.63 5.50 -17.49
CA ALA A 103 -11.74 4.86 -18.80
C ALA A 103 -12.98 3.95 -18.90
N ARG A 104 -13.36 3.28 -17.81
CA ARG A 104 -14.54 2.42 -17.77
C ARG A 104 -15.84 3.22 -17.63
N VAL A 105 -15.82 4.24 -16.77
CA VAL A 105 -16.99 5.10 -16.51
C VAL A 105 -17.33 5.98 -17.72
N GLU A 106 -16.32 6.52 -18.40
CA GLU A 106 -16.47 7.42 -19.54
C GLU A 106 -15.57 7.00 -20.72
N PRO A 107 -15.87 5.85 -21.37
CA PRO A 107 -15.05 5.31 -22.45
C PRO A 107 -15.01 6.20 -23.70
N ARG A 108 -15.94 7.13 -23.83
CA ARG A 108 -15.99 8.19 -24.85
C ARG A 108 -16.42 9.49 -24.18
N ARG A 109 -15.77 10.58 -24.55
CA ARG A 109 -16.00 11.89 -23.97
C ARG A 109 -17.48 12.26 -23.89
N GLY A 110 -18.00 12.53 -22.70
CA GLY A 110 -19.40 12.88 -22.46
C GLY A 110 -20.37 11.68 -22.44
N HIS A 111 -19.91 10.46 -22.67
CA HIS A 111 -20.74 9.25 -22.67
C HIS A 111 -20.43 8.35 -21.48
N ARG A 112 -21.36 8.30 -20.52
CA ARG A 112 -21.27 7.40 -19.37
C ARG A 112 -21.71 5.99 -19.75
N ASP A 113 -20.91 4.98 -19.38
CA ASP A 113 -21.31 3.59 -19.58
C ASP A 113 -22.24 3.14 -18.43
N PRO A 114 -23.51 2.83 -18.71
CA PRO A 114 -24.45 2.41 -17.69
C PRO A 114 -24.09 1.06 -17.06
N LYS A 115 -23.39 0.18 -17.78
CA LYS A 115 -22.93 -1.11 -17.26
C LYS A 115 -21.79 -0.92 -16.26
N ALA A 116 -20.84 -0.05 -16.58
CA ALA A 116 -19.76 0.32 -15.67
C ALA A 116 -20.30 0.95 -14.39
N LEU A 117 -21.26 1.86 -14.52
CA LEU A 117 -21.89 2.50 -13.37
C LEU A 117 -22.63 1.49 -12.50
N ALA A 118 -23.38 0.57 -13.08
CA ALA A 118 -24.07 -0.50 -12.34
C ALA A 118 -23.08 -1.43 -11.62
N TYR A 119 -21.94 -1.74 -12.26
CA TYR A 119 -20.86 -2.52 -11.63
C TYR A 119 -20.31 -1.81 -10.39
N TYR A 120 -19.90 -0.54 -10.50
CA TYR A 120 -19.35 0.19 -9.34
C TYR A 120 -20.39 0.42 -8.25
N ASP A 121 -21.67 0.61 -8.59
CA ASP A 121 -22.75 0.69 -7.60
C ASP A 121 -22.88 -0.59 -6.79
N ASP A 122 -22.89 -1.74 -7.47
CA ASP A 122 -22.97 -3.03 -6.81
C ASP A 122 -21.70 -3.33 -5.99
N LEU A 123 -20.52 -2.98 -6.51
CA LEU A 123 -19.25 -3.10 -5.81
C LEU A 123 -19.26 -2.32 -4.49
N VAL A 124 -19.58 -1.02 -4.52
CA VAL A 124 -19.64 -0.17 -3.33
C VAL A 124 -20.70 -0.68 -2.34
N ARG A 125 -21.88 -1.05 -2.84
CA ARG A 125 -22.93 -1.64 -2.03
C ARG A 125 -22.47 -2.92 -1.31
N ARG A 126 -21.76 -3.81 -2.02
CA ARG A 126 -21.26 -5.07 -1.46
C ARG A 126 -20.08 -4.86 -0.51
N ILE A 127 -19.20 -3.91 -0.73
CA ILE A 127 -18.15 -3.54 0.23
C ILE A 127 -18.83 -3.21 1.56
N LYS A 128 -19.82 -2.32 1.55
CA LYS A 128 -20.59 -1.93 2.75
C LYS A 128 -21.36 -3.09 3.38
N ALA A 129 -22.03 -3.91 2.55
CA ALA A 129 -22.77 -5.08 3.03
C ALA A 129 -21.87 -6.14 3.69
N ASN A 130 -20.57 -6.17 3.38
CA ASN A 130 -19.58 -7.00 4.04
C ASN A 130 -18.97 -6.33 5.30
N GLY A 131 -19.49 -5.17 5.72
CA GLY A 131 -19.03 -4.46 6.92
C GLY A 131 -17.75 -3.65 6.71
N MET A 132 -17.35 -3.41 5.46
CA MET A 132 -16.15 -2.65 5.12
C MET A 132 -16.53 -1.23 4.67
N ARG A 133 -15.64 -0.28 4.97
CA ARG A 133 -15.69 1.09 4.46
C ARG A 133 -15.03 1.15 3.08
N PRO A 134 -15.67 1.74 2.05
CA PRO A 134 -15.02 1.93 0.76
C PRO A 134 -13.92 2.98 0.86
N MET A 135 -12.72 2.68 0.32
CA MET A 135 -11.70 3.66 -0.01
C MET A 135 -11.58 3.66 -1.53
N LEU A 136 -11.97 4.76 -2.16
CA LEU A 136 -12.05 4.86 -3.61
C LEU A 136 -11.00 5.82 -4.15
N THR A 137 -10.14 5.30 -5.03
CA THR A 137 -9.15 6.07 -5.77
C THR A 137 -9.78 6.59 -7.07
N LEU A 138 -9.70 7.91 -7.30
CA LEU A 138 -10.28 8.55 -8.48
C LEU A 138 -9.36 8.48 -9.70
N ASP A 139 -8.05 8.36 -9.48
CA ASP A 139 -7.05 8.18 -10.54
C ASP A 139 -5.91 7.27 -10.05
N HIS A 140 -5.82 6.10 -10.66
CA HIS A 140 -4.74 5.14 -10.42
C HIS A 140 -3.93 4.95 -11.71
N TRP A 141 -3.42 6.09 -12.26
CA TRP A 141 -2.55 6.20 -13.44
C TRP A 141 -3.23 5.89 -14.77
N VAL A 142 -4.55 5.71 -14.77
CA VAL A 142 -5.29 5.23 -15.94
C VAL A 142 -6.32 6.26 -16.39
N TYR A 143 -6.22 6.65 -17.65
CA TYR A 143 -7.19 7.53 -18.29
C TYR A 143 -7.67 6.95 -19.62
N PRO A 144 -8.88 7.36 -20.11
CA PRO A 144 -9.45 6.86 -21.36
C PRO A 144 -8.57 7.13 -22.57
N GLY A 145 -8.65 6.26 -23.59
CA GLY A 145 -7.92 6.44 -24.84
C GLY A 145 -8.20 7.78 -25.52
N TRP A 146 -9.43 8.31 -25.45
CA TRP A 146 -9.74 9.63 -25.99
C TRP A 146 -8.99 10.78 -25.27
N VAL A 147 -8.61 10.61 -24.00
CA VAL A 147 -7.72 11.56 -23.28
C VAL A 147 -6.32 11.46 -23.81
N ALA A 148 -5.81 10.24 -24.07
CA ALA A 148 -4.53 10.05 -24.73
C ALA A 148 -4.48 10.74 -26.10
N ASP A 149 -5.52 10.57 -26.90
CA ASP A 149 -5.62 11.13 -28.25
C ASP A 149 -5.63 12.66 -28.29
N GLN A 150 -6.07 13.32 -27.22
CA GLN A 150 -6.04 14.77 -27.12
C GLN A 150 -4.79 15.35 -26.44
N GLY A 151 -3.78 14.51 -26.12
CA GLY A 151 -2.50 14.93 -25.52
C GLY A 151 -2.39 14.72 -24.03
N ALA A 152 -3.22 13.87 -23.43
CA ALA A 152 -3.17 13.50 -22.01
C ALA A 152 -3.06 14.73 -21.08
N TRP A 153 -2.20 14.68 -20.06
CA TRP A 153 -2.02 15.78 -19.09
C TRP A 153 -1.31 17.02 -19.65
N ASP A 154 -0.78 16.98 -20.88
CA ASP A 154 -0.26 18.18 -21.56
C ASP A 154 -1.38 19.10 -22.04
N ASN A 155 -2.56 18.56 -22.23
CA ASN A 155 -3.74 19.31 -22.63
C ASN A 155 -4.45 19.89 -21.38
N PRO A 156 -4.57 21.22 -21.27
CA PRO A 156 -5.21 21.83 -20.10
C PRO A 156 -6.69 21.43 -19.92
N ARG A 157 -7.37 20.98 -20.99
CA ARG A 157 -8.75 20.46 -20.91
C ARG A 157 -8.85 19.15 -20.13
N THR A 158 -7.78 18.38 -20.04
CA THR A 158 -7.78 17.10 -19.32
C THR A 158 -8.14 17.30 -17.85
N ARG A 159 -7.64 18.37 -17.23
CA ARG A 159 -8.00 18.73 -15.85
C ARG A 159 -9.52 18.93 -15.70
N ASP A 160 -10.12 19.69 -16.59
CA ASP A 160 -11.55 20.00 -16.50
C ASP A 160 -12.42 18.77 -16.78
N ASP A 161 -12.01 17.95 -17.75
CA ASP A 161 -12.65 16.67 -18.06
C ASP A 161 -12.54 15.68 -16.88
N TRP A 162 -11.36 15.61 -16.25
CA TRP A 162 -11.13 14.80 -15.06
C TRP A 162 -11.98 15.26 -13.88
N LEU A 163 -11.98 16.55 -13.58
CA LEU A 163 -12.79 17.12 -12.48
C LEU A 163 -14.30 16.90 -12.71
N ARG A 164 -14.78 16.98 -13.95
CA ARG A 164 -16.15 16.65 -14.30
C ARG A 164 -16.47 15.18 -14.02
N ASN A 165 -15.56 14.26 -14.36
CA ASN A 165 -15.71 12.84 -14.06
C ASN A 165 -15.66 12.59 -12.55
N ALA A 166 -14.65 13.11 -11.87
CA ALA A 166 -14.49 12.98 -10.42
C ALA A 166 -15.74 13.50 -9.68
N ARG A 167 -16.24 14.69 -10.07
CA ARG A 167 -17.46 15.25 -9.49
C ARG A 167 -18.65 14.31 -9.64
N TYR A 168 -18.82 13.71 -10.81
CA TYR A 168 -19.91 12.76 -11.09
C TYR A 168 -19.81 11.52 -10.18
N VAL A 169 -18.61 10.96 -10.01
CA VAL A 169 -18.36 9.81 -9.14
C VAL A 169 -18.59 10.17 -7.66
N VAL A 170 -18.12 11.32 -7.23
CA VAL A 170 -18.30 11.78 -5.84
C VAL A 170 -19.77 12.05 -5.53
N ASP A 171 -20.51 12.73 -6.43
CA ASP A 171 -21.95 12.96 -6.26
C ASP A 171 -22.74 11.65 -6.14
N ARG A 172 -22.28 10.59 -6.83
CA ARG A 172 -22.92 9.26 -6.82
C ARG A 172 -22.75 8.53 -5.50
N TYR A 173 -21.60 8.70 -4.83
CA TYR A 173 -21.28 7.98 -3.60
C TYR A 173 -21.20 8.87 -2.35
N LYS A 174 -21.57 10.15 -2.44
CA LYS A 174 -21.63 11.05 -1.28
C LYS A 174 -22.51 10.51 -0.17
N GLY A 175 -22.16 10.79 1.07
CA GLY A 175 -22.88 10.34 2.26
C GLY A 175 -22.77 8.82 2.52
N GLN A 176 -21.96 8.10 1.75
CA GLN A 176 -21.75 6.66 1.94
C GLN A 176 -20.55 6.31 2.81
N GLY A 177 -19.87 7.33 3.36
CA GLY A 177 -18.71 7.15 4.24
C GLY A 177 -17.42 6.79 3.47
N VAL A 178 -17.35 7.12 2.20
CA VAL A 178 -16.18 6.86 1.35
C VAL A 178 -14.96 7.61 1.86
N ILE A 179 -13.78 6.96 1.80
CA ILE A 179 -12.48 7.61 1.92
C ILE A 179 -11.98 7.82 0.48
N TRP A 180 -11.65 9.05 0.13
CA TRP A 180 -11.24 9.41 -1.22
C TRP A 180 -9.73 9.55 -1.35
N ILE A 181 -9.16 8.87 -2.34
CA ILE A 181 -7.81 9.13 -2.84
C ILE A 181 -7.97 9.77 -4.21
N THR A 182 -7.46 10.98 -4.37
CA THR A 182 -7.59 11.72 -5.64
C THR A 182 -6.68 11.15 -6.70
N PHE A 183 -5.38 11.10 -6.40
CA PHE A 183 -4.34 10.51 -7.25
C PHE A 183 -3.53 9.51 -6.44
N ASN A 184 -3.36 8.33 -7.02
CA ASN A 184 -2.40 7.36 -6.50
C ASN A 184 -0.98 7.83 -6.84
N GLU A 185 -0.11 7.94 -5.83
CA GLU A 185 1.34 8.11 -5.99
C GLU A 185 1.73 9.05 -7.15
N ALA A 186 1.40 10.34 -7.07
CA ALA A 186 1.58 11.27 -8.18
C ALA A 186 3.00 11.30 -8.77
N SER A 187 4.03 11.09 -7.95
CA SER A 187 5.43 10.99 -8.41
C SER A 187 5.68 9.76 -9.25
N ALA A 188 5.19 8.61 -8.79
CA ALA A 188 5.26 7.36 -9.55
C ALA A 188 4.40 7.43 -10.81
N TYR A 189 3.26 8.12 -10.76
CA TYR A 189 2.41 8.38 -11.92
C TYR A 189 3.18 9.12 -13.01
N ILE A 190 3.84 10.25 -12.68
CA ILE A 190 4.63 11.02 -13.65
C ILE A 190 5.75 10.15 -14.24
N TYR A 191 6.44 9.36 -13.40
CA TYR A 191 7.48 8.43 -13.86
C TYR A 191 6.92 7.33 -14.77
N LYS A 192 5.79 6.73 -14.41
CA LYS A 192 5.14 5.68 -15.21
C LYS A 192 4.53 6.21 -16.50
N GLU A 193 4.13 7.47 -16.53
CA GLU A 193 3.66 8.11 -17.76
C GLU A 193 4.77 8.13 -18.84
N LEU A 194 6.05 8.28 -18.45
CA LEU A 194 7.19 8.17 -19.37
C LEU A 194 7.28 6.80 -20.06
N THR A 195 6.73 5.73 -19.45
CA THR A 195 6.72 4.40 -20.06
C THR A 195 5.57 4.24 -21.04
N THR A 196 4.45 4.92 -20.84
CA THR A 196 3.28 4.86 -21.74
C THR A 196 3.44 5.76 -22.96
N ARG A 197 4.15 6.89 -22.81
CA ARG A 197 4.44 7.84 -23.89
C ARG A 197 5.75 8.59 -23.66
N PRO A 198 6.45 9.01 -24.74
CA PRO A 198 7.60 9.91 -24.61
C PRO A 198 7.17 11.26 -24.01
N MET A 199 7.97 11.78 -23.08
CA MET A 199 7.78 13.11 -22.49
C MET A 199 9.13 13.79 -22.32
N ASP A 200 9.19 15.08 -22.61
CA ASP A 200 10.31 15.94 -22.23
C ASP A 200 10.12 16.50 -20.81
N LEU A 201 11.15 17.13 -20.26
CA LEU A 201 11.10 17.72 -18.92
C LEU A 201 9.99 18.78 -18.78
N GLY A 202 9.74 19.57 -19.83
CA GLY A 202 8.67 20.58 -19.82
C GLY A 202 7.29 19.95 -19.72
N GLN A 203 7.07 18.82 -20.39
CA GLN A 203 5.83 18.05 -20.30
C GLN A 203 5.66 17.39 -18.93
N MET A 204 6.73 16.86 -18.34
CA MET A 204 6.70 16.33 -16.96
C MET A 204 6.30 17.42 -15.95
N LEU A 205 6.87 18.61 -16.06
CA LEU A 205 6.54 19.73 -15.20
C LEU A 205 5.10 20.22 -15.41
N LYS A 206 4.61 20.24 -16.66
CA LYS A 206 3.20 20.55 -16.96
C LYS A 206 2.26 19.53 -16.33
N MET A 207 2.56 18.23 -16.46
CA MET A 207 1.77 17.17 -15.83
C MET A 207 1.75 17.33 -14.31
N ARG A 208 2.93 17.55 -13.68
CA ARG A 208 3.03 17.84 -12.25
C ARG A 208 2.10 18.97 -11.81
N ASP A 209 2.19 20.11 -12.47
CA ASP A 209 1.39 21.29 -12.14
C ASP A 209 -0.11 21.05 -12.37
N ALA A 210 -0.46 20.25 -13.39
CA ALA A 210 -1.83 19.86 -13.63
C ALA A 210 -2.37 18.96 -12.51
N LEU A 211 -1.60 17.96 -12.06
CA LEU A 211 -1.98 17.07 -10.96
C LEU A 211 -2.19 17.85 -9.65
N ILE A 212 -1.26 18.75 -9.29
CA ILE A 212 -1.38 19.61 -8.10
C ILE A 212 -2.66 20.45 -8.15
N LYS A 213 -2.86 21.19 -9.24
CA LYS A 213 -4.05 22.04 -9.41
C LYS A 213 -5.35 21.23 -9.40
N THR A 214 -5.31 20.03 -9.98
CA THR A 214 -6.48 19.13 -10.04
C THR A 214 -6.81 18.56 -8.66
N HIS A 215 -5.80 18.10 -7.92
CA HIS A 215 -6.00 17.61 -6.55
C HIS A 215 -6.61 18.69 -5.65
N ARG A 216 -6.04 19.90 -5.65
CA ARG A 216 -6.54 21.01 -4.84
C ARG A 216 -8.00 21.33 -5.15
N ALA A 217 -8.35 21.40 -6.45
CA ALA A 217 -9.72 21.62 -6.89
C ALA A 217 -10.65 20.44 -6.54
N ALA A 218 -10.16 19.21 -6.63
CA ALA A 218 -10.90 18.01 -6.25
C ALA A 218 -11.18 17.96 -4.75
N TYR A 219 -10.18 18.28 -3.91
CA TYR A 219 -10.35 18.37 -2.47
C TYR A 219 -11.48 19.34 -2.09
N ASP A 220 -11.44 20.58 -2.62
CA ASP A 220 -12.46 21.58 -2.36
C ASP A 220 -13.83 21.15 -2.89
N MET A 221 -13.86 20.53 -4.06
CA MET A 221 -15.08 20.01 -4.66
C MET A 221 -15.69 18.88 -3.82
N ILE A 222 -14.87 17.92 -3.36
CA ILE A 222 -15.34 16.79 -2.55
C ILE A 222 -15.91 17.29 -1.23
N HIS A 223 -15.23 18.15 -0.50
CA HIS A 223 -15.73 18.71 0.75
C HIS A 223 -17.00 19.58 0.58
N LYS A 224 -17.15 20.23 -0.57
CA LYS A 224 -18.40 20.95 -0.90
C LYS A 224 -19.57 20.00 -1.12
N VAL A 225 -19.33 18.82 -1.67
CA VAL A 225 -20.35 17.81 -2.03
C VAL A 225 -20.67 16.91 -0.86
N ASP A 226 -19.65 16.51 -0.11
CA ASP A 226 -19.70 15.59 1.03
C ASP A 226 -18.80 16.12 2.15
N PRO A 227 -19.28 17.06 2.99
CA PRO A 227 -18.47 17.74 3.99
C PRO A 227 -17.83 16.81 5.04
N GLY A 228 -18.36 15.61 5.21
CA GLY A 228 -17.84 14.60 6.14
C GLY A 228 -16.86 13.61 5.51
N ALA A 229 -16.52 13.78 4.23
CA ALA A 229 -15.59 12.90 3.55
C ALA A 229 -14.15 13.07 4.08
N LEU A 230 -13.37 11.99 4.01
CA LEU A 230 -11.92 12.04 4.18
C LEU A 230 -11.26 12.00 2.80
N VAL A 231 -10.38 12.95 2.54
CA VAL A 231 -9.74 13.13 1.24
C VAL A 231 -8.23 13.21 1.40
N SER A 232 -7.50 12.47 0.57
CA SER A 232 -6.04 12.55 0.51
C SER A 232 -5.54 12.23 -0.90
N SER A 233 -4.24 12.35 -1.09
CA SER A 233 -3.46 11.72 -2.14
C SER A 233 -2.33 10.96 -1.45
N ASN A 234 -2.06 9.73 -1.86
CA ASN A 234 -0.98 8.96 -1.25
C ASN A 234 0.36 9.23 -1.94
N VAL A 235 1.41 9.05 -1.18
CA VAL A 235 2.79 9.32 -1.60
C VAL A 235 3.52 8.00 -1.76
N ALA A 236 4.10 7.78 -2.96
CA ALA A 236 5.09 6.73 -3.13
C ALA A 236 6.33 7.07 -2.32
N TYR A 237 6.72 6.20 -1.42
CA TYR A 237 7.99 6.34 -0.76
C TYR A 237 9.12 5.76 -1.63
N GLY A 238 9.97 6.62 -2.13
CA GLY A 238 11.12 6.24 -2.95
C GLY A 238 12.41 6.25 -2.14
N THR A 239 13.06 5.11 -2.05
CA THR A 239 14.17 4.81 -1.14
C THR A 239 15.35 5.78 -1.16
N ALA A 240 15.70 6.36 -2.29
CA ALA A 240 16.86 7.24 -2.43
C ALA A 240 16.51 8.69 -2.79
N LEU A 241 15.27 8.95 -3.15
CA LEU A 241 14.88 10.20 -3.82
C LEU A 241 13.60 10.79 -3.21
N ASN A 242 13.28 10.49 -1.95
CA ASN A 242 12.00 10.89 -1.36
C ASN A 242 11.76 12.40 -1.40
N GLY A 243 12.78 13.21 -1.20
CA GLY A 243 12.67 14.66 -1.36
C GLY A 243 12.23 15.09 -2.77
N ILE A 244 12.65 14.36 -3.81
CA ILE A 244 12.22 14.60 -5.20
C ILE A 244 10.78 14.10 -5.38
N PHE A 245 10.43 12.95 -4.82
CA PHE A 245 9.06 12.43 -4.89
C PHE A 245 8.06 13.32 -4.16
N ASP A 246 8.41 13.83 -2.99
CA ASP A 246 7.58 14.78 -2.26
C ASP A 246 7.44 16.12 -3.01
N ALA A 247 8.50 16.58 -3.66
CA ALA A 247 8.48 17.78 -4.50
C ALA A 247 7.62 17.60 -5.77
N ALA A 248 7.33 16.35 -6.16
CA ALA A 248 6.46 16.11 -7.31
C ALA A 248 5.01 16.55 -7.05
N MET A 249 4.50 16.42 -5.83
CA MET A 249 3.15 16.91 -5.51
C MET A 249 2.96 17.18 -4.00
N PHE A 250 3.42 16.30 -3.11
CA PHE A 250 3.05 16.31 -1.69
C PHE A 250 3.29 17.67 -1.02
N ASN A 251 4.46 18.29 -1.25
CA ASN A 251 4.80 19.57 -0.64
C ASN A 251 3.84 20.71 -1.01
N ASP A 252 3.21 20.63 -2.17
CA ASP A 252 2.33 21.66 -2.71
C ASP A 252 0.84 21.44 -2.37
N VAL A 253 0.51 20.37 -1.63
CA VAL A 253 -0.88 19.99 -1.31
C VAL A 253 -1.12 19.71 0.16
N THR A 254 -0.18 19.97 1.05
CA THR A 254 -0.25 19.65 2.48
C THR A 254 -1.44 20.31 3.21
N ASP A 255 -1.93 21.43 2.70
CA ASP A 255 -3.13 22.13 3.19
C ASP A 255 -4.46 21.60 2.62
N LYS A 256 -4.39 20.57 1.76
CA LYS A 256 -5.50 19.91 1.09
C LYS A 256 -5.49 18.38 1.32
N LEU A 257 -5.21 17.98 2.56
CA LEU A 257 -5.20 16.60 3.02
C LEU A 257 -5.96 16.50 4.35
N ASP A 258 -6.76 15.46 4.52
CA ASP A 258 -7.38 15.12 5.82
C ASP A 258 -6.55 14.08 6.58
N PHE A 259 -5.67 13.39 5.88
CA PHE A 259 -4.69 12.46 6.44
C PHE A 259 -3.48 12.36 5.51
N ILE A 260 -2.36 11.91 6.05
CA ILE A 260 -1.15 11.64 5.29
C ILE A 260 -1.25 10.20 4.77
N GLY A 261 -1.43 10.02 3.46
CA GLY A 261 -1.43 8.72 2.80
C GLY A 261 -0.01 8.32 2.39
N ILE A 262 0.45 7.14 2.77
CA ILE A 262 1.80 6.65 2.48
C ILE A 262 1.72 5.27 1.86
N ASP A 263 2.48 5.05 0.78
CA ASP A 263 2.72 3.74 0.20
C ASP A 263 4.18 3.36 0.46
N TYR A 264 4.37 2.28 1.20
CA TYR A 264 5.68 1.83 1.62
C TYR A 264 5.89 0.35 1.34
N TYR A 265 6.85 0.06 0.50
CA TYR A 265 7.20 -1.32 0.10
C TYR A 265 8.63 -1.69 0.48
N TYR A 266 9.57 -0.75 0.32
CA TYR A 266 11.00 -1.00 0.46
C TYR A 266 11.63 0.11 1.28
N GLY A 267 12.58 -0.26 2.15
CA GLY A 267 13.30 0.67 2.97
C GLY A 267 14.25 1.58 2.19
N ALA A 268 14.57 2.70 2.82
CA ALA A 268 15.66 3.56 2.41
C ALA A 268 16.85 3.35 3.35
N ASN A 269 17.80 2.61 2.87
CA ASN A 269 19.06 2.36 3.55
C ASN A 269 20.18 2.66 2.56
N LEU A 270 21.21 3.40 2.98
CA LEU A 270 22.37 3.69 2.14
C LEU A 270 23.14 2.41 1.75
N GLN A 271 22.87 1.31 2.41
CA GLN A 271 23.48 0.01 2.17
C GLN A 271 22.61 -0.89 1.28
N ASN A 272 21.33 -0.54 1.07
CA ASN A 272 20.41 -1.33 0.23
C ASN A 272 20.61 -1.01 -1.26
N LEU A 273 21.68 -1.54 -1.83
CA LEU A 273 21.98 -1.40 -3.25
C LEU A 273 20.96 -2.14 -4.15
N THR A 274 20.18 -3.06 -3.58
CA THR A 274 19.16 -3.81 -4.32
C THR A 274 17.96 -2.95 -4.71
N ALA A 275 17.80 -1.77 -4.11
CA ALA A 275 16.75 -0.81 -4.47
C ALA A 275 16.77 -0.40 -5.96
N VAL A 276 17.91 -0.54 -6.65
CA VAL A 276 18.04 -0.31 -8.10
C VAL A 276 17.08 -1.18 -8.93
N HIS A 277 16.68 -2.35 -8.42
CA HIS A 277 15.73 -3.24 -9.09
C HIS A 277 14.33 -2.65 -9.22
N SER A 278 13.99 -1.59 -8.49
CA SER A 278 12.74 -0.85 -8.69
C SER A 278 12.66 -0.22 -10.08
N LEU A 279 13.79 0.17 -10.66
CA LEU A 279 13.86 0.76 -12.00
C LEU A 279 13.61 -0.28 -13.11
N THR A 280 13.90 -1.54 -12.86
CA THR A 280 13.71 -2.64 -13.82
C THR A 280 12.38 -3.38 -13.61
N GLY A 281 11.61 -3.03 -12.59
CA GLY A 281 10.37 -3.73 -12.23
C GLY A 281 10.59 -5.08 -11.55
N GLU A 282 11.83 -5.43 -11.20
CA GLU A 282 12.17 -6.69 -10.52
C GLU A 282 12.02 -6.57 -9.00
N PHE A 283 10.86 -6.08 -8.55
CA PHE A 283 10.58 -5.72 -7.16
C PHE A 283 10.87 -6.85 -6.15
N TRP A 284 10.73 -8.12 -6.56
CA TRP A 284 11.04 -9.29 -5.71
C TRP A 284 12.52 -9.45 -5.38
N LYS A 285 13.42 -8.74 -6.09
CA LYS A 285 14.87 -8.74 -5.84
C LYS A 285 15.29 -7.69 -4.82
N ILE A 286 14.40 -6.78 -4.45
CA ILE A 286 14.69 -5.74 -3.46
C ILE A 286 14.66 -6.36 -2.06
N ASP A 287 15.68 -6.04 -1.27
CA ASP A 287 15.73 -6.46 0.12
C ASP A 287 14.72 -5.65 0.95
N PRO A 288 13.80 -6.32 1.66
CA PRO A 288 12.84 -5.65 2.51
C PRO A 288 13.52 -4.96 3.70
N GLU A 289 13.13 -3.73 3.95
CA GLU A 289 13.61 -2.89 5.05
C GLU A 289 12.42 -2.43 5.91
N PRO A 290 11.82 -3.30 6.72
CA PRO A 290 10.59 -2.98 7.45
C PRO A 290 10.77 -1.85 8.47
N GLU A 291 11.96 -1.72 9.06
CA GLU A 291 12.28 -0.62 9.98
C GLU A 291 12.17 0.76 9.33
N GLY A 292 12.48 0.88 8.04
CA GLY A 292 12.37 2.14 7.31
C GLY A 292 10.98 2.77 7.43
N LEU A 293 9.93 1.95 7.54
CA LEU A 293 8.58 2.45 7.75
C LEU A 293 8.44 3.28 9.04
N TYR A 294 9.10 2.88 10.13
CA TYR A 294 9.11 3.66 11.39
C TYR A 294 9.62 5.09 11.16
N TYR A 295 10.73 5.23 10.46
CA TYR A 295 11.32 6.55 10.22
C TYR A 295 10.48 7.40 9.26
N VAL A 296 9.91 6.78 8.23
CA VAL A 296 8.99 7.44 7.30
C VAL A 296 7.78 8.01 8.05
N LEU A 297 7.13 7.19 8.86
CA LEU A 297 5.98 7.59 9.66
C LEU A 297 6.31 8.76 10.59
N LYS A 298 7.45 8.69 11.28
CA LYS A 298 7.91 9.77 12.17
C LYS A 298 8.23 11.05 11.40
N ASN A 299 8.88 10.94 10.24
CA ASN A 299 9.21 12.10 9.42
C ASN A 299 7.95 12.85 8.97
N TYR A 300 6.99 12.15 8.38
CA TYR A 300 5.75 12.79 7.93
C TYR A 300 4.91 13.33 9.09
N GLN A 301 4.86 12.64 10.24
CA GLN A 301 4.17 13.15 11.42
C GLN A 301 4.81 14.42 11.98
N ARG A 302 6.14 14.55 11.95
CA ARG A 302 6.83 15.79 12.36
C ARG A 302 6.50 16.95 11.44
N ARG A 303 6.41 16.70 10.13
CA ARG A 303 6.08 17.72 9.11
C ARG A 303 4.64 18.18 9.21
N LEU A 304 3.71 17.28 9.49
CA LEU A 304 2.27 17.56 9.60
C LEU A 304 1.69 17.00 10.91
N PRO A 305 2.03 17.60 12.07
CA PRO A 305 1.70 17.04 13.38
C PRO A 305 0.20 17.01 13.72
N HIS A 306 -0.62 17.73 12.97
CA HIS A 306 -2.07 17.80 13.15
C HIS A 306 -2.82 16.72 12.38
N LEU A 307 -2.23 16.13 11.33
CA LEU A 307 -2.86 15.10 10.51
C LEU A 307 -2.53 13.69 11.01
N PRO A 308 -3.50 12.75 10.98
CA PRO A 308 -3.20 11.35 11.18
C PRO A 308 -2.52 10.74 9.94
N VAL A 309 -1.85 9.61 10.13
CA VAL A 309 -1.14 8.88 9.07
C VAL A 309 -1.89 7.60 8.72
N TYR A 310 -1.96 7.29 7.44
CA TYR A 310 -2.51 6.05 6.89
C TYR A 310 -1.49 5.38 5.95
N VAL A 311 -1.11 4.14 6.21
CA VAL A 311 -0.39 3.34 5.22
C VAL A 311 -1.41 2.80 4.22
N VAL A 312 -1.50 3.43 3.04
CA VAL A 312 -2.50 3.14 2.02
C VAL A 312 -2.14 1.90 1.20
N GLU A 313 -0.84 1.66 1.05
CA GLU A 313 -0.31 0.45 0.43
C GLU A 313 0.96 -0.01 1.13
N SER A 314 1.06 -1.32 1.36
CA SER A 314 2.28 -2.00 1.81
C SER A 314 2.17 -3.50 1.52
N GLY A 315 3.22 -4.09 0.98
CA GLY A 315 3.21 -5.51 0.63
C GLY A 315 4.58 -6.00 0.17
N MET A 316 4.75 -7.30 0.06
CA MET A 316 5.98 -7.91 -0.39
C MET A 316 5.73 -8.81 -1.62
N PRO A 317 6.35 -8.49 -2.76
CA PRO A 317 6.25 -9.34 -3.94
C PRO A 317 7.15 -10.57 -3.82
N THR A 318 6.72 -11.63 -4.47
CA THR A 318 7.53 -12.81 -4.73
C THR A 318 7.75 -12.98 -6.22
N ASP A 319 8.82 -13.68 -6.62
CA ASP A 319 9.11 -14.03 -8.01
C ASP A 319 8.20 -15.17 -8.45
N ASP A 320 7.11 -14.85 -9.13
CA ASP A 320 6.14 -15.84 -9.62
C ASP A 320 5.65 -16.81 -8.53
N GLY A 321 5.42 -16.28 -7.33
CA GLY A 321 4.98 -17.06 -6.18
C GLY A 321 6.05 -17.91 -5.51
N LYS A 322 7.30 -17.88 -5.99
CA LYS A 322 8.40 -18.67 -5.42
C LYS A 322 8.84 -18.08 -4.07
N PRO A 323 9.24 -18.92 -3.11
CA PRO A 323 9.86 -18.46 -1.89
C PRO A 323 11.11 -17.61 -2.17
N ARG A 324 11.34 -16.59 -1.36
CA ARG A 324 12.57 -15.79 -1.44
C ARG A 324 13.80 -16.64 -1.07
N PRO A 325 14.94 -16.42 -1.75
CA PRO A 325 16.17 -17.18 -1.45
C PRO A 325 16.69 -17.00 -0.02
N ASP A 326 16.39 -15.87 0.61
CA ASP A 326 16.77 -15.51 1.97
C ASP A 326 15.84 -16.11 3.05
N GLY A 327 14.80 -16.83 2.64
CA GLY A 327 13.81 -17.44 3.52
C GLY A 327 12.80 -16.48 4.15
N TYR A 328 12.92 -15.17 3.89
CA TYR A 328 11.97 -14.15 4.41
C TYR A 328 10.60 -14.29 3.74
N THR A 329 9.55 -14.48 4.56
CA THR A 329 8.20 -14.77 4.09
C THR A 329 7.30 -13.51 4.08
N ARG A 330 6.13 -13.60 3.41
CA ARG A 330 5.12 -12.54 3.52
C ARG A 330 4.59 -12.38 4.95
N THR A 331 4.53 -13.46 5.70
CA THR A 331 4.18 -13.43 7.12
C THR A 331 5.18 -12.62 7.92
N ASP A 332 6.48 -12.82 7.70
CA ASP A 332 7.54 -12.09 8.38
C ASP A 332 7.47 -10.61 8.02
N HIS A 333 7.38 -10.29 6.72
CA HIS A 333 7.24 -8.92 6.23
C HIS A 333 6.05 -8.21 6.89
N LEU A 334 4.88 -8.84 6.90
CA LEU A 334 3.68 -8.25 7.48
C LEU A 334 3.84 -8.00 8.98
N ARG A 335 4.36 -8.99 9.73
CA ARG A 335 4.58 -8.86 11.18
C ARG A 335 5.61 -7.79 11.51
N ASP A 336 6.72 -7.75 10.78
CA ASP A 336 7.76 -6.76 10.97
C ASP A 336 7.23 -5.34 10.71
N HIS A 337 6.47 -5.12 9.61
CA HIS A 337 5.85 -3.82 9.32
C HIS A 337 4.88 -3.40 10.43
N ILE A 338 4.02 -4.30 10.88
CA ILE A 338 3.08 -4.02 11.96
C ILE A 338 3.80 -3.71 13.28
N TYR A 339 4.88 -4.42 13.58
CA TYR A 339 5.74 -4.12 14.73
C TYR A 339 6.29 -2.68 14.67
N TRP A 340 6.85 -2.28 13.53
CA TRP A 340 7.42 -0.95 13.38
C TRP A 340 6.38 0.17 13.39
N ILE A 341 5.17 -0.09 12.89
CA ILE A 341 4.03 0.84 13.06
C ILE A 341 3.68 0.96 14.56
N GLN A 342 3.60 -0.14 15.29
CA GLN A 342 3.32 -0.11 16.73
C GLN A 342 4.40 0.64 17.52
N ARG A 343 5.66 0.52 17.11
CA ARG A 343 6.77 1.31 17.66
C ARG A 343 6.57 2.80 17.37
N ALA A 344 6.28 3.16 16.13
CA ALA A 344 6.03 4.55 15.76
C ALA A 344 4.85 5.16 16.54
N MET A 345 3.79 4.38 16.77
CA MET A 345 2.65 4.79 17.60
C MET A 345 3.05 5.00 19.06
N ALA A 346 3.86 4.12 19.63
CA ALA A 346 4.38 4.28 21.00
C ALA A 346 5.19 5.59 21.15
N ASP A 347 5.85 6.02 20.08
CA ASP A 347 6.62 7.26 20.00
C ASP A 347 5.81 8.45 19.47
N GLY A 348 4.47 8.38 19.49
CA GLY A 348 3.56 9.49 19.28
C GLY A 348 3.02 9.69 17.87
N VAL A 349 3.29 8.78 16.92
CA VAL A 349 2.68 8.86 15.58
C VAL A 349 1.19 8.52 15.66
N LYS A 350 0.36 9.38 15.04
CA LYS A 350 -1.10 9.26 15.03
C LYS A 350 -1.56 8.38 13.86
N MET A 351 -1.44 7.08 14.02
CA MET A 351 -1.86 6.13 12.98
C MET A 351 -3.38 5.95 12.96
N MET A 352 -3.99 6.04 11.77
CA MET A 352 -5.41 5.79 11.60
C MET A 352 -5.74 4.52 10.83
N GLY A 353 -4.81 4.00 9.99
CA GLY A 353 -5.09 2.82 9.18
C GLY A 353 -3.87 2.21 8.50
N TYR A 354 -4.07 0.99 8.03
CA TYR A 354 -3.12 0.20 7.26
C TYR A 354 -3.85 -0.69 6.26
N ASN A 355 -3.47 -0.62 4.99
CA ASN A 355 -3.93 -1.55 3.97
C ASN A 355 -2.77 -2.41 3.47
N TYR A 356 -3.03 -3.69 3.27
CA TYR A 356 -2.12 -4.59 2.58
C TYR A 356 -2.34 -4.51 1.06
N TRP A 357 -1.27 -4.35 0.29
CA TRP A 357 -1.24 -4.50 -1.15
C TRP A 357 -0.72 -5.91 -1.50
N SER A 358 -1.53 -6.78 -2.04
CA SER A 358 -2.90 -6.65 -2.50
C SER A 358 -3.76 -7.83 -2.03
N LEU A 359 -5.08 -7.75 -2.21
CA LEU A 359 -5.95 -8.87 -1.86
C LEU A 359 -5.59 -10.13 -2.67
N THR A 360 -5.50 -9.99 -3.99
CA THR A 360 -5.08 -11.04 -4.93
C THR A 360 -3.85 -10.59 -5.72
N ASP A 361 -3.11 -11.53 -6.29
CA ASP A 361 -2.17 -11.17 -7.35
C ASP A 361 -2.94 -10.40 -8.45
N ASN A 362 -2.22 -9.61 -9.22
CA ASN A 362 -2.80 -8.74 -10.24
C ASN A 362 -1.80 -8.48 -11.38
N TYR A 363 -2.19 -7.70 -12.39
CA TYR A 363 -1.32 -7.30 -13.49
C TYR A 363 -0.42 -6.13 -13.09
N GLU A 364 0.83 -6.42 -12.72
CA GLU A 364 1.80 -5.41 -12.29
C GLU A 364 2.44 -4.69 -13.48
N TRP A 365 1.66 -3.81 -14.12
CA TRP A 365 2.10 -2.84 -15.14
C TRP A 365 2.90 -3.44 -16.31
N GLY A 366 2.51 -4.61 -16.74
CA GLY A 366 3.14 -5.31 -17.86
C GLY A 366 3.45 -6.77 -17.58
N SER A 367 3.28 -7.24 -16.35
CA SER A 367 3.63 -8.60 -15.96
C SER A 367 2.75 -9.15 -14.85
N TYR A 368 2.58 -10.48 -14.82
CA TYR A 368 2.04 -11.23 -13.68
C TYR A 368 3.13 -11.83 -12.77
N ARG A 369 4.40 -11.62 -13.11
CA ARG A 369 5.53 -12.21 -12.37
C ARG A 369 5.68 -11.64 -10.96
N PRO A 370 5.55 -10.33 -10.69
CA PRO A 370 5.53 -9.82 -9.33
C PRO A 370 4.21 -10.20 -8.64
N ARG A 371 4.26 -11.08 -7.65
CA ARG A 371 3.05 -11.54 -6.95
C ARG A 371 2.99 -10.97 -5.54
N PHE A 372 2.06 -10.06 -5.32
CA PHE A 372 1.84 -9.37 -4.03
C PHE A 372 0.69 -9.96 -3.21
N GLY A 373 -0.19 -10.72 -3.84
CA GLY A 373 -1.47 -11.12 -3.27
C GLY A 373 -1.41 -11.84 -1.93
N LEU A 374 -2.34 -11.53 -1.02
CA LEU A 374 -2.67 -12.41 0.11
C LEU A 374 -3.22 -13.74 -0.41
N TYR A 375 -3.93 -13.69 -1.52
CA TYR A 375 -4.38 -14.86 -2.26
C TYR A 375 -3.66 -14.87 -3.62
N THR A 376 -2.88 -15.91 -3.86
CA THR A 376 -2.20 -16.06 -5.16
C THR A 376 -3.16 -16.51 -6.25
N VAL A 377 -2.92 -16.04 -7.49
CA VAL A 377 -3.71 -16.33 -8.68
C VAL A 377 -2.79 -16.59 -9.87
N ASP A 378 -2.91 -17.73 -10.49
CA ASP A 378 -2.18 -18.06 -11.72
C ASP A 378 -2.94 -17.55 -12.95
N ALA A 379 -2.80 -16.25 -13.25
CA ALA A 379 -3.55 -15.61 -14.34
C ALA A 379 -3.21 -16.18 -15.73
N LEU A 380 -2.01 -16.70 -15.94
CA LEU A 380 -1.55 -17.20 -17.25
C LEU A 380 -1.84 -18.69 -17.47
N THR A 381 -1.90 -19.50 -16.41
CA THR A 381 -1.91 -20.96 -16.54
C THR A 381 -3.13 -21.64 -15.94
N ASP A 382 -3.88 -20.97 -15.05
CA ASP A 382 -5.07 -21.52 -14.42
C ASP A 382 -6.34 -20.80 -14.97
N PRO A 383 -7.06 -21.41 -15.92
CA PRO A 383 -8.26 -20.81 -16.49
C PRO A 383 -9.38 -20.62 -15.46
N THR A 384 -9.30 -21.28 -14.31
CA THR A 384 -10.26 -21.10 -13.22
C THR A 384 -9.97 -19.86 -12.39
N LEU A 385 -8.77 -19.27 -12.53
CA LEU A 385 -8.29 -18.13 -11.75
C LEU A 385 -8.52 -18.33 -10.25
N ALA A 386 -8.20 -19.52 -9.74
CA ALA A 386 -8.45 -19.87 -8.34
C ALA A 386 -7.65 -18.97 -7.37
N ARG A 387 -8.33 -18.47 -6.32
CA ARG A 387 -7.70 -17.69 -5.26
C ARG A 387 -7.18 -18.64 -4.19
N ARG A 388 -5.86 -18.82 -4.11
CA ARG A 388 -5.21 -19.71 -3.15
C ARG A 388 -4.57 -18.89 -2.02
N PRO A 389 -4.90 -19.16 -0.74
CA PRO A 389 -4.35 -18.37 0.38
C PRO A 389 -2.84 -18.60 0.50
N THR A 390 -2.10 -17.51 0.75
CA THR A 390 -0.69 -17.56 1.11
C THR A 390 -0.51 -17.69 2.64
N ASP A 391 0.73 -17.84 3.08
CA ASP A 391 1.11 -17.85 4.51
C ASP A 391 0.71 -16.57 5.25
N ALA A 392 0.60 -15.44 4.57
CA ALA A 392 0.22 -14.17 5.17
C ALA A 392 -1.27 -14.07 5.54
N VAL A 393 -2.15 -14.90 4.96
CA VAL A 393 -3.59 -14.86 5.28
C VAL A 393 -3.87 -15.15 6.77
N PRO A 394 -3.41 -16.27 7.36
CA PRO A 394 -3.61 -16.51 8.79
C PRO A 394 -2.87 -15.49 9.67
N ALA A 395 -1.72 -14.99 9.24
CA ALA A 395 -0.97 -13.97 9.97
C ALA A 395 -1.74 -12.65 10.05
N TYR A 396 -2.28 -12.17 8.92
CA TYR A 396 -3.05 -10.92 8.91
C TYR A 396 -4.33 -11.00 9.73
N ARG A 397 -5.07 -12.13 9.63
CA ARG A 397 -6.22 -12.40 10.49
C ARG A 397 -5.88 -12.34 11.97
N SER A 398 -4.77 -12.95 12.36
CA SER A 398 -4.29 -12.94 13.74
C SER A 398 -3.93 -11.52 14.21
N ILE A 399 -3.21 -10.75 13.40
CA ILE A 399 -2.84 -9.37 13.70
C ILE A 399 -4.08 -8.50 13.93
N ILE A 400 -5.07 -8.59 13.05
CA ILE A 400 -6.32 -7.83 13.18
C ILE A 400 -7.07 -8.22 14.46
N ALA A 401 -7.23 -9.52 14.71
CA ALA A 401 -7.95 -10.02 15.88
C ALA A 401 -7.30 -9.60 17.21
N HIS A 402 -5.97 -9.60 17.28
CA HIS A 402 -5.21 -9.24 18.48
C HIS A 402 -4.81 -7.76 18.52
N ARG A 403 -5.14 -6.98 17.49
CA ARG A 403 -4.78 -5.57 17.33
C ARG A 403 -3.28 -5.33 17.43
N GLY A 404 -2.51 -6.09 16.66
CA GLY A 404 -1.06 -6.00 16.57
C GLY A 404 -0.35 -7.33 16.64
N VAL A 405 0.99 -7.27 16.64
CA VAL A 405 1.85 -8.44 16.93
C VAL A 405 1.89 -8.70 18.43
N PRO A 406 2.23 -9.94 18.88
CA PRO A 406 2.38 -10.27 20.31
C PRO A 406 3.37 -9.34 21.02
N SER A 407 3.16 -9.11 22.31
CA SER A 407 4.17 -8.49 23.17
C SER A 407 5.42 -9.38 23.21
N GLY A 408 6.59 -8.79 23.02
CA GLY A 408 7.84 -9.53 22.90
C GLY A 408 8.14 -10.06 21.50
N TYR A 409 7.34 -9.70 20.49
CA TYR A 409 7.70 -9.98 19.11
C TYR A 409 9.03 -9.30 18.74
N VAL A 410 9.94 -10.07 18.19
CA VAL A 410 11.21 -9.58 17.67
C VAL A 410 11.15 -9.62 16.15
N PRO A 411 11.38 -8.50 15.44
CA PRO A 411 11.42 -8.49 13.99
C PRO A 411 12.42 -9.50 13.43
N VAL A 412 12.02 -10.19 12.37
CA VAL A 412 12.86 -11.17 11.69
C VAL A 412 14.02 -10.46 10.97
N ARG A 413 13.74 -9.30 10.36
CA ARG A 413 14.79 -8.43 9.83
C ARG A 413 15.35 -7.57 10.95
N ALA A 414 16.67 -7.74 11.18
CA ALA A 414 17.37 -6.86 12.10
C ALA A 414 17.26 -5.40 11.65
N PRO A 415 17.22 -4.44 12.62
CA PRO A 415 17.23 -3.04 12.29
C PRO A 415 18.40 -2.68 11.37
N GLY A 416 18.11 -1.90 10.32
CA GLY A 416 19.14 -1.32 9.46
C GLY A 416 19.86 -0.18 10.16
N TRP A 417 20.97 0.26 9.58
CA TRP A 417 21.86 1.22 10.26
C TRP A 417 21.50 2.67 9.97
N CYS A 418 21.00 2.93 8.76
CA CYS A 418 20.82 4.28 8.26
C CYS A 418 19.58 4.40 7.41
N SER A 419 18.68 5.29 7.78
CA SER A 419 17.64 5.78 6.92
C SER A 419 18.08 7.07 6.23
N ILE A 420 17.83 7.21 4.94
CA ILE A 420 18.06 8.47 4.21
C ILE A 420 17.10 9.57 4.71
N GLU A 421 15.93 9.18 5.21
CA GLU A 421 14.92 10.10 5.74
C GLU A 421 15.32 10.77 7.05
N ASP A 422 16.09 10.05 7.88
CA ASP A 422 16.57 10.58 9.15
C ASP A 422 17.98 10.07 9.44
N PRO A 423 18.99 10.52 8.67
CA PRO A 423 20.37 10.04 8.83
C PRO A 423 20.95 10.36 10.21
N VAL A 424 20.51 11.44 10.85
CA VAL A 424 20.98 11.80 12.20
C VAL A 424 20.48 10.80 13.22
N ALA A 425 19.20 10.43 13.17
CA ALA A 425 18.64 9.47 14.11
C ALA A 425 19.14 8.04 13.88
N THR A 426 19.39 7.65 12.62
CA THR A 426 19.69 6.27 12.27
C THR A 426 21.17 5.96 12.07
N CYS A 427 21.96 6.95 11.58
CA CYS A 427 23.40 6.78 11.35
C CYS A 427 24.25 7.29 12.51
N LEU A 428 23.81 8.32 13.22
CA LEU A 428 24.56 9.00 14.26
C LEU A 428 23.91 8.86 15.64
N GLY A 429 22.64 8.46 15.68
CA GLY A 429 21.91 8.17 16.91
C GLY A 429 21.89 6.69 17.25
N THR A 430 21.46 6.37 18.45
CA THR A 430 21.12 5.00 18.82
C THR A 430 19.85 4.59 18.09
N THR A 431 19.90 3.50 17.32
CA THR A 431 18.68 2.81 16.86
C THR A 431 17.72 2.65 18.03
N PRO A 432 16.39 2.83 17.84
CA PRO A 432 15.43 2.50 18.88
C PRO A 432 15.60 1.03 19.24
N THR A 433 16.24 0.77 20.37
CA THR A 433 16.43 -0.57 20.94
C THR A 433 15.13 -1.11 21.47
#